data_d80b5d219301a056b6ac0eb234a2027c
#
_entry.id   d80b5d219301a056b6ac0eb234a2027c
#
_cell.length_a   1.000
_cell.length_b   1.000
_cell.length_c   1.000
_cell.angle_alpha   90.00
_cell.angle_beta   90.00
_cell.angle_gamma   90.00
#
_symmetry.space_group_name_H-M   'P 1'
#
loop_
_entity.id
_entity.type
_entity.pdbx_description
1 polymer ?
#
loop_
_entity_poly.entity_id
_entity_poly.type
_entity_poly.pdbx_seq_one_letter_code
_entity_poly.pdbx_strand_id
1 'polypeptide(L)'
;MKSLQMYRNLFANIIKIRKSGRFFSNMAGQGWNIAGNLITFAQLKRRMSMNLKALLEPVGTFAWWRSMFAIVLGCLIMAVGYSYFVSPYNIVPGGVYGMGIVLHNVFPSIQVGTFGYMIDVPLLASAIIVFGRQFGGRTLFAACLTPGLINLLSWIAFPNQGALEALDPKQLFGGVIDLSNDLMLASLLGAVLIGLGVGLVLRNQATTGGTDIIAMYLQKFAK
;
A
#
# COMPACT_ATOMS: atom_id res chain seq x y z
N MET A 1 11.49 28.65 -3.89
CA MET A 1 10.59 29.70 -3.37
C MET A 1 9.17 29.70 -3.96
N LYS A 2 8.93 29.31 -5.21
CA LYS A 2 7.57 29.26 -5.83
C LYS A 2 6.66 28.15 -5.24
N SER A 3 7.21 27.05 -4.76
CA SER A 3 6.43 25.95 -4.16
C SER A 3 5.81 26.30 -2.81
N LEU A 4 6.52 27.04 -1.97
CA LEU A 4 6.04 27.46 -0.64
C LEU A 4 4.86 28.45 -0.73
N GLN A 5 4.86 29.31 -1.75
CA GLN A 5 3.78 30.26 -1.98
C GLN A 5 2.50 29.56 -2.46
N MET A 6 2.65 28.49 -3.25
CA MET A 6 1.52 27.66 -3.70
C MET A 6 0.85 26.92 -2.53
N TYR A 7 1.65 26.40 -1.58
CA TYR A 7 1.13 25.75 -0.36
C TYR A 7 0.40 26.75 0.56
N ARG A 8 0.92 27.96 0.72
CA ARG A 8 0.29 29.01 1.53
C ARG A 8 -1.06 29.43 0.99
N ASN A 9 -1.19 29.55 -0.33
CA ASN A 9 -2.46 29.90 -0.98
C ASN A 9 -3.48 28.75 -0.93
N LEU A 10 -3.02 27.48 -0.96
CA LEU A 10 -3.89 26.31 -0.80
C LEU A 10 -4.43 26.23 0.64
N PHE A 11 -3.58 26.46 1.64
CA PHE A 11 -3.98 26.51 3.05
C PHE A 11 -4.95 27.66 3.34
N ALA A 12 -4.72 28.83 2.79
CA ALA A 12 -5.62 29.97 2.94
C ALA A 12 -7.03 29.69 2.38
N ASN A 13 -7.12 28.98 1.23
CA ASN A 13 -8.39 28.57 0.65
C ASN A 13 -9.11 27.48 1.47
N ILE A 14 -8.38 26.54 2.06
CA ILE A 14 -8.96 25.50 2.92
C ILE A 14 -9.51 26.10 4.23
N ILE A 15 -8.80 27.05 4.82
CA ILE A 15 -9.24 27.77 6.03
C ILE A 15 -10.46 28.64 5.74
N LYS A 16 -10.55 29.25 4.53
CA LYS A 16 -11.68 30.04 4.11
C LYS A 16 -12.96 29.21 3.93
N ILE A 17 -12.82 27.96 3.47
CA ILE A 17 -13.92 26.98 3.37
C ILE A 17 -14.39 26.54 4.76
N ARG A 18 -13.46 26.34 5.72
CA ARG A 18 -13.78 25.95 7.11
C ARG A 18 -14.49 27.06 7.91
N LYS A 19 -14.20 28.34 7.63
CA LYS A 19 -14.83 29.49 8.31
C LYS A 19 -16.23 29.83 7.79
N SER A 20 -16.64 29.28 6.62
CA SER A 20 -17.99 29.48 6.11
C SER A 20 -18.96 28.46 6.72
N GLY A 21 -19.27 28.65 8.01
CA GLY A 21 -20.31 27.90 8.73
C GLY A 21 -21.71 28.05 8.15
N ARG A 22 -21.87 28.78 7.05
CA ARG A 22 -23.09 28.92 6.26
C ARG A 22 -23.36 27.76 5.28
N PHE A 23 -22.39 26.83 5.12
CA PHE A 23 -22.59 25.70 4.22
C PHE A 23 -23.52 24.62 4.78
N PHE A 24 -23.51 24.42 6.10
CA PHE A 24 -24.38 23.44 6.76
C PHE A 24 -25.78 23.94 7.08
N SER A 25 -25.98 25.25 7.29
CA SER A 25 -27.30 25.81 7.55
C SER A 25 -28.20 25.92 6.31
N ASN A 26 -27.61 26.00 5.11
CA ASN A 26 -28.37 26.02 3.85
C ASN A 26 -28.74 24.64 3.29
N MET A 27 -28.17 23.56 3.82
CA MET A 27 -28.51 22.18 3.40
C MET A 27 -29.84 21.70 4.00
N ALA A 28 -30.33 22.32 5.06
CA ALA A 28 -31.60 21.94 5.71
C ALA A 28 -32.84 22.59 5.10
N GLY A 29 -32.71 23.54 4.16
CA GLY A 29 -33.81 24.38 3.70
C GLY A 29 -34.13 24.39 2.21
N GLN A 30 -33.38 23.71 1.36
CA GLN A 30 -33.67 23.71 -0.08
C GLN A 30 -33.72 22.29 -0.62
N GLY A 31 -34.85 21.96 -1.21
CA GLY A 31 -35.12 20.70 -1.90
C GLY A 31 -34.02 20.36 -2.92
N TRP A 32 -33.77 19.08 -3.10
CA TRP A 32 -32.78 18.45 -3.97
C TRP A 32 -32.69 19.14 -5.33
N ASN A 33 -31.74 20.03 -5.48
CA ASN A 33 -31.53 20.72 -6.75
C ASN A 33 -30.60 19.82 -7.61
N ILE A 34 -31.22 19.06 -8.52
CA ILE A 34 -30.58 18.14 -9.46
C ILE A 34 -29.46 18.85 -10.25
N ALA A 35 -29.62 20.11 -10.57
CA ALA A 35 -28.62 20.94 -11.25
C ALA A 35 -27.37 21.16 -10.38
N GLY A 36 -27.50 21.37 -9.08
CA GLY A 36 -26.38 21.51 -8.15
C GLY A 36 -25.56 20.22 -8.04
N ASN A 37 -26.23 19.08 -8.02
CA ASN A 37 -25.57 17.76 -7.99
C ASN A 37 -24.84 17.46 -9.31
N LEU A 38 -25.41 17.81 -10.47
CA LEU A 38 -24.78 17.65 -11.79
C LEU A 38 -23.51 18.51 -11.92
N ILE A 39 -23.53 19.75 -11.44
CA ILE A 39 -22.36 20.63 -11.43
C ILE A 39 -21.27 20.06 -10.51
N THR A 40 -21.64 19.54 -9.34
CA THR A 40 -20.69 18.90 -8.41
C THR A 40 -20.08 17.62 -9.00
N PHE A 41 -20.90 16.79 -9.66
CA PHE A 41 -20.42 15.60 -10.38
C PHE A 41 -19.52 15.97 -11.57
N ALA A 42 -19.88 16.99 -12.33
CA ALA A 42 -19.05 17.47 -13.46
C ALA A 42 -17.71 18.05 -12.95
N GLN A 43 -17.70 18.77 -11.85
CA GLN A 43 -16.48 19.27 -11.21
C GLN A 43 -15.62 18.12 -10.62
N LEU A 44 -16.23 17.11 -10.02
CA LEU A 44 -15.54 15.90 -9.56
C LEU A 44 -14.93 15.12 -10.72
N LYS A 45 -15.69 14.91 -11.81
CA LYS A 45 -15.21 14.26 -13.02
C LYS A 45 -14.06 15.03 -13.67
N ARG A 46 -14.16 16.36 -13.75
CA ARG A 46 -13.10 17.25 -14.27
C ARG A 46 -11.86 17.26 -13.35
N ARG A 47 -12.06 17.22 -12.02
CA ARG A 47 -10.95 17.07 -11.05
C ARG A 47 -10.26 15.71 -11.16
N MET A 48 -11.03 14.63 -11.36
CA MET A 48 -10.47 13.28 -11.57
C MET A 48 -9.70 13.20 -12.89
N SER A 49 -10.22 13.74 -13.99
CA SER A 49 -9.54 13.70 -15.29
C SER A 49 -8.26 14.55 -15.33
N MET A 50 -8.23 15.71 -14.66
CA MET A 50 -7.01 16.50 -14.50
C MET A 50 -5.98 15.80 -13.59
N ASN A 51 -6.44 15.06 -12.58
CA ASN A 51 -5.56 14.27 -11.71
C ASN A 51 -4.93 13.10 -12.46
N LEU A 52 -5.67 12.44 -13.34
CA LEU A 52 -5.16 11.31 -14.13
C LEU A 52 -4.07 11.76 -15.11
N LYS A 53 -4.25 12.91 -15.80
CA LYS A 53 -3.21 13.47 -16.67
C LYS A 53 -1.95 13.86 -15.90
N ALA A 54 -2.07 14.48 -14.74
CA ALA A 54 -0.93 14.84 -13.89
C ALA A 54 -0.20 13.65 -13.28
N LEU A 55 -0.86 12.48 -13.17
CA LEU A 55 -0.24 11.22 -12.78
C LEU A 55 0.53 10.57 -13.93
N LEU A 56 0.14 10.86 -15.18
CA LEU A 56 0.73 10.27 -16.40
C LEU A 56 1.87 11.12 -16.98
N GLU A 57 1.95 12.43 -16.66
CA GLU A 57 2.99 13.32 -17.20
C GLU A 57 4.45 12.89 -16.93
N PRO A 58 4.83 12.26 -15.77
CA PRO A 58 6.20 11.84 -15.55
C PRO A 58 6.59 10.53 -16.26
N VAL A 59 5.66 9.82 -16.92
CA VAL A 59 5.87 8.47 -17.49
C VAL A 59 6.91 8.45 -18.63
N GLY A 60 7.18 9.61 -19.26
CA GLY A 60 8.15 9.72 -20.36
C GLY A 60 9.62 9.91 -19.92
N THR A 61 9.91 10.04 -18.61
CA THR A 61 11.27 10.38 -18.16
C THR A 61 12.04 9.11 -17.77
N PHE A 62 13.29 8.96 -18.23
CA PHE A 62 14.18 7.85 -17.84
C PHE A 62 14.32 7.71 -16.30
N ALA A 63 14.33 8.82 -15.57
CA ALA A 63 14.36 8.82 -14.11
C ALA A 63 13.11 8.17 -13.49
N TRP A 64 11.95 8.31 -14.12
CA TRP A 64 10.71 7.67 -13.68
C TRP A 64 10.79 6.14 -13.84
N TRP A 65 11.24 5.66 -14.99
CA TRP A 65 11.42 4.23 -15.25
C TRP A 65 12.42 3.58 -14.31
N ARG A 66 13.53 4.25 -14.04
CA ARG A 66 14.53 3.79 -13.06
C ARG A 66 13.93 3.66 -11.66
N SER A 67 13.11 4.63 -11.24
CA SER A 67 12.42 4.58 -9.94
C SER A 67 11.39 3.45 -9.88
N MET A 68 10.61 3.25 -10.95
CA MET A 68 9.64 2.14 -11.02
C MET A 68 10.32 0.79 -10.97
N PHE A 69 11.43 0.61 -11.70
CA PHE A 69 12.22 -0.61 -11.64
C PHE A 69 12.75 -0.89 -10.23
N ALA A 70 13.28 0.14 -9.55
CA ALA A 70 13.76 0.01 -8.18
C ALA A 70 12.61 -0.34 -7.20
N ILE A 71 11.40 0.20 -7.40
CA ILE A 71 10.21 -0.14 -6.61
C ILE A 71 9.84 -1.61 -6.83
N VAL A 72 9.77 -2.07 -8.09
CA VAL A 72 9.45 -3.47 -8.42
C VAL A 72 10.48 -4.41 -7.79
N LEU A 73 11.77 -4.08 -7.90
CA LEU A 73 12.85 -4.87 -7.29
C LEU A 73 12.72 -4.89 -5.76
N GLY A 74 12.41 -3.76 -5.14
CA GLY A 74 12.19 -3.67 -3.69
C GLY A 74 11.00 -4.52 -3.24
N CYS A 75 9.86 -4.45 -3.95
CA CYS A 75 8.70 -5.29 -3.68
C CYS A 75 9.01 -6.78 -3.85
N LEU A 76 9.80 -7.14 -4.87
CA LEU A 76 10.20 -8.52 -5.12
C LEU A 76 11.09 -9.06 -3.98
N ILE A 77 12.12 -8.31 -3.57
CA ILE A 77 13.02 -8.69 -2.47
C ILE A 77 12.21 -8.85 -1.16
N MET A 78 11.31 -7.91 -0.89
CA MET A 78 10.43 -7.98 0.26
C MET A 78 9.51 -9.22 0.21
N ALA A 79 8.90 -9.50 -0.95
CA ALA A 79 8.03 -10.65 -1.13
C ALA A 79 8.76 -11.98 -0.97
N VAL A 80 10.02 -12.09 -1.43
CA VAL A 80 10.90 -13.24 -1.19
C VAL A 80 11.13 -13.43 0.32
N GLY A 81 11.45 -12.34 1.05
CA GLY A 81 11.61 -12.40 2.50
C GLY A 81 10.37 -12.92 3.21
N TYR A 82 9.18 -12.42 2.85
CA TYR A 82 7.92 -12.88 3.42
C TYR A 82 7.59 -14.33 3.04
N SER A 83 7.65 -14.68 1.77
CA SER A 83 7.17 -15.99 1.27
C SER A 83 8.07 -17.15 1.65
N TYR A 84 9.40 -16.93 1.75
CA TYR A 84 10.36 -18.02 1.93
C TYR A 84 10.97 -18.09 3.33
N PHE A 85 11.07 -16.97 4.04
CA PHE A 85 11.76 -16.93 5.33
C PHE A 85 10.88 -16.57 6.52
N VAL A 86 9.69 -16.04 6.28
CA VAL A 86 8.83 -15.54 7.35
C VAL A 86 7.55 -16.37 7.46
N SER A 87 6.77 -16.47 6.37
CA SER A 87 5.49 -17.18 6.35
C SER A 87 5.60 -18.67 6.69
N PRO A 88 6.53 -19.46 6.12
CA PRO A 88 6.61 -20.89 6.39
C PRO A 88 6.97 -21.21 7.84
N TYR A 89 7.69 -20.32 8.50
CA TYR A 89 8.14 -20.52 9.88
C TYR A 89 7.20 -19.86 10.92
N ASN A 90 6.04 -19.37 10.49
CA ASN A 90 5.06 -18.66 11.33
C ASN A 90 5.67 -17.48 12.11
N ILE A 91 6.71 -16.86 11.56
CA ILE A 91 7.32 -15.67 12.12
C ILE A 91 6.43 -14.49 11.80
N VAL A 92 6.02 -13.70 12.81
CA VAL A 92 5.15 -12.54 12.64
C VAL A 92 5.98 -11.27 12.78
N PRO A 93 6.44 -10.65 11.67
CA PRO A 93 7.33 -9.47 11.73
C PRO A 93 6.57 -8.18 12.06
N GLY A 94 5.27 -8.25 12.29
CA GLY A 94 4.41 -7.08 12.50
C GLY A 94 3.82 -6.53 11.20
N GLY A 95 3.06 -5.43 11.32
CA GLY A 95 2.40 -4.81 10.18
C GLY A 95 1.21 -5.60 9.62
N VAL A 96 0.73 -5.19 8.45
CA VAL A 96 -0.42 -5.81 7.79
C VAL A 96 -0.13 -7.24 7.37
N TYR A 97 1.07 -7.51 6.85
CA TYR A 97 1.44 -8.86 6.42
C TYR A 97 1.69 -9.81 7.59
N GLY A 98 2.19 -9.30 8.74
CA GLY A 98 2.26 -10.08 9.97
C GLY A 98 0.87 -10.48 10.46
N MET A 99 -0.11 -9.57 10.41
CA MET A 99 -1.50 -9.87 10.68
C MET A 99 -2.07 -10.88 9.67
N GLY A 100 -1.66 -10.77 8.40
CA GLY A 100 -2.01 -11.72 7.34
C GLY A 100 -1.57 -13.15 7.67
N ILE A 101 -0.36 -13.34 8.22
CA ILE A 101 0.14 -14.65 8.66
C ILE A 101 -0.71 -15.21 9.81
N VAL A 102 -1.05 -14.40 10.81
CA VAL A 102 -1.92 -14.81 11.92
C VAL A 102 -3.30 -15.22 11.41
N LEU A 103 -3.90 -14.45 10.51
CA LEU A 103 -5.20 -14.75 9.91
C LEU A 103 -5.16 -16.00 9.02
N HIS A 104 -4.06 -16.23 8.29
CA HIS A 104 -3.87 -17.45 7.51
C HIS A 104 -3.86 -18.70 8.39
N ASN A 105 -3.24 -18.65 9.57
CA ASN A 105 -3.27 -19.75 10.53
C ASN A 105 -4.69 -20.08 11.05
N VAL A 106 -5.59 -19.09 11.06
CA VAL A 106 -7.01 -19.30 11.42
C VAL A 106 -7.82 -19.77 10.20
N PHE A 107 -7.50 -19.25 9.01
CA PHE A 107 -8.17 -19.56 7.74
C PHE A 107 -7.16 -20.01 6.68
N PRO A 108 -6.67 -21.27 6.71
CA PRO A 108 -5.60 -21.73 5.82
C PRO A 108 -5.92 -21.67 4.32
N SER A 109 -7.20 -21.72 3.97
CA SER A 109 -7.66 -21.62 2.56
C SER A 109 -7.38 -20.26 1.90
N ILE A 110 -7.05 -19.20 2.67
CA ILE A 110 -6.82 -17.86 2.18
C ILE A 110 -5.34 -17.52 2.34
N GLN A 111 -4.65 -17.20 1.24
CA GLN A 111 -3.23 -16.90 1.25
C GLN A 111 -2.92 -15.59 2.00
N VAL A 112 -1.71 -15.50 2.58
CA VAL A 112 -1.22 -14.35 3.36
C VAL A 112 -1.33 -13.03 2.59
N GLY A 113 -0.93 -13.01 1.32
CA GLY A 113 -1.04 -11.81 0.49
C GLY A 113 -2.49 -11.40 0.20
N THR A 114 -3.44 -12.36 0.17
CA THR A 114 -4.86 -12.05 0.00
C THR A 114 -5.41 -11.31 1.23
N PHE A 115 -5.03 -11.72 2.43
CA PHE A 115 -5.31 -10.93 3.65
C PHE A 115 -4.66 -9.54 3.59
N GLY A 116 -3.43 -9.46 3.05
CA GLY A 116 -2.78 -8.18 2.75
C GLY A 116 -3.68 -7.27 1.90
N TYR A 117 -4.23 -7.77 0.80
CA TYR A 117 -5.18 -7.00 -0.02
C TYR A 117 -6.42 -6.57 0.75
N MET A 118 -7.03 -7.46 1.53
CA MET A 118 -8.24 -7.15 2.29
C MET A 118 -8.04 -5.98 3.27
N ILE A 119 -6.85 -5.86 3.84
CA ILE A 119 -6.53 -4.78 4.77
C ILE A 119 -5.99 -3.54 4.02
N ASP A 120 -5.14 -3.72 3.01
CA ASP A 120 -4.52 -2.62 2.29
C ASP A 120 -5.49 -1.85 1.41
N VAL A 121 -6.48 -2.50 0.77
CA VAL A 121 -7.45 -1.82 -0.10
C VAL A 121 -8.23 -0.73 0.63
N PRO A 122 -8.87 -0.97 1.79
CA PRO A 122 -9.55 0.09 2.53
C PRO A 122 -8.60 1.17 3.05
N LEU A 123 -7.37 0.79 3.47
CA LEU A 123 -6.35 1.76 3.89
C LEU A 123 -5.91 2.66 2.73
N LEU A 124 -5.68 2.09 1.55
CA LEU A 124 -5.33 2.83 0.33
C LEU A 124 -6.48 3.75 -0.11
N ALA A 125 -7.73 3.26 -0.08
CA ALA A 125 -8.88 4.07 -0.43
C ALA A 125 -9.00 5.29 0.50
N SER A 126 -8.85 5.08 1.81
CA SER A 126 -8.86 6.17 2.79
C SER A 126 -7.68 7.13 2.57
N ALA A 127 -6.48 6.62 2.27
CA ALA A 127 -5.30 7.43 2.02
C ALA A 127 -5.44 8.32 0.77
N ILE A 128 -6.04 7.80 -0.31
CA ILE A 128 -6.32 8.58 -1.52
C ILE A 128 -7.29 9.75 -1.20
N ILE A 129 -8.29 9.53 -0.35
CA ILE A 129 -9.25 10.56 0.05
C ILE A 129 -8.56 11.64 0.89
N VAL A 130 -7.70 11.26 1.85
CA VAL A 130 -7.09 12.16 2.83
C VAL A 130 -5.85 12.87 2.29
N PHE A 131 -5.00 12.17 1.57
CA PHE A 131 -3.74 12.71 1.03
C PHE A 131 -3.88 13.21 -0.42
N GLY A 132 -4.88 12.73 -1.16
CA GLY A 132 -5.17 13.17 -2.51
C GLY A 132 -3.95 13.04 -3.44
N ARG A 133 -3.55 14.18 -4.05
CA ARG A 133 -2.41 14.24 -5.00
C ARG A 133 -1.05 13.90 -4.40
N GLN A 134 -0.88 13.95 -3.08
CA GLN A 134 0.38 13.60 -2.42
C GLN A 134 0.58 12.09 -2.36
N PHE A 135 -0.52 11.32 -2.44
CA PHE A 135 -0.48 9.87 -2.51
C PHE A 135 -0.18 9.45 -3.95
N GLY A 136 1.10 9.36 -4.28
CA GLY A 136 1.56 9.19 -5.67
C GLY A 136 1.17 7.83 -6.27
N GLY A 137 1.00 7.80 -7.60
CA GLY A 137 0.71 6.55 -8.33
C GLY A 137 1.76 5.45 -8.09
N ARG A 138 3.00 5.80 -7.74
CA ARG A 138 4.06 4.86 -7.36
C ARG A 138 3.71 4.07 -6.10
N THR A 139 3.13 4.73 -5.10
CA THR A 139 2.69 4.07 -3.86
C THR A 139 1.52 3.13 -4.12
N LEU A 140 0.54 3.56 -4.91
CA LEU A 140 -0.59 2.72 -5.29
C LEU A 140 -0.11 1.46 -6.04
N PHE A 141 0.81 1.65 -6.98
CA PHE A 141 1.41 0.54 -7.73
C PHE A 141 2.16 -0.43 -6.81
N ALA A 142 3.05 0.06 -5.93
CA ALA A 142 3.80 -0.77 -4.99
C ALA A 142 2.88 -1.54 -4.03
N ALA A 143 1.87 -0.87 -3.47
CA ALA A 143 0.93 -1.48 -2.54
C ALA A 143 0.02 -2.54 -3.18
N CYS A 144 -0.33 -2.40 -4.46
CA CYS A 144 -1.02 -3.45 -5.20
C CYS A 144 -0.09 -4.59 -5.63
N LEU A 145 1.16 -4.28 -5.95
CA LEU A 145 2.12 -5.26 -6.45
C LEU A 145 2.62 -6.20 -5.33
N THR A 146 2.88 -5.66 -4.14
CA THR A 146 3.51 -6.42 -3.04
C THR A 146 2.71 -7.65 -2.62
N PRO A 147 1.41 -7.57 -2.27
CA PRO A 147 0.66 -8.76 -1.87
C PRO A 147 0.45 -9.75 -3.03
N GLY A 148 0.38 -9.24 -4.27
CA GLY A 148 0.36 -10.08 -5.46
C GLY A 148 1.63 -10.91 -5.62
N LEU A 149 2.81 -10.29 -5.42
CA LEU A 149 4.09 -10.99 -5.46
C LEU A 149 4.23 -12.00 -4.31
N ILE A 150 3.76 -11.68 -3.11
CA ILE A 150 3.75 -12.61 -1.98
C ILE A 150 2.94 -13.87 -2.33
N ASN A 151 1.72 -13.72 -2.86
CA ASN A 151 0.90 -14.85 -3.27
C ASN A 151 1.54 -15.64 -4.42
N LEU A 152 2.07 -14.95 -5.43
CA LEU A 152 2.72 -15.58 -6.57
C LEU A 152 3.95 -16.40 -6.15
N LEU A 153 4.83 -15.83 -5.31
CA LEU A 153 6.03 -16.52 -4.83
C LEU A 153 5.69 -17.68 -3.91
N SER A 154 4.67 -17.55 -3.06
CA SER A 154 4.18 -18.66 -2.24
C SER A 154 3.63 -19.79 -3.11
N TRP A 155 2.87 -19.47 -4.16
CA TRP A 155 2.37 -20.47 -5.09
C TRP A 155 3.49 -21.19 -5.87
N ILE A 156 4.55 -20.48 -6.25
CA ILE A 156 5.73 -21.08 -6.92
C ILE A 156 6.55 -21.95 -5.96
N ALA A 157 6.63 -21.56 -4.68
CA ALA A 157 7.48 -22.23 -3.69
C ALA A 157 6.92 -23.55 -3.20
N PHE A 158 5.59 -23.69 -3.16
CA PHE A 158 4.92 -24.90 -2.66
C PHE A 158 4.39 -25.76 -3.81
N PRO A 159 4.75 -27.06 -3.89
CA PRO A 159 4.41 -27.93 -5.00
C PRO A 159 2.91 -28.29 -5.02
N ASN A 160 2.24 -28.28 -3.85
CA ASN A 160 0.85 -28.70 -3.68
C ASN A 160 0.04 -27.66 -2.91
N GLN A 161 -1.28 -27.58 -3.19
CA GLN A 161 -2.18 -26.68 -2.45
C GLN A 161 -2.21 -26.97 -0.94
N GLY A 162 -2.20 -28.25 -0.54
CA GLY A 162 -2.15 -28.61 0.87
C GLY A 162 -0.88 -28.14 1.59
N ALA A 163 0.27 -28.16 0.90
CA ALA A 163 1.52 -27.61 1.43
C ALA A 163 1.49 -26.07 1.54
N LEU A 164 0.82 -25.42 0.58
CA LEU A 164 0.62 -23.98 0.58
C LEU A 164 -0.33 -23.54 1.71
N GLU A 165 -1.40 -24.28 1.95
CA GLU A 165 -2.36 -24.01 3.02
C GLU A 165 -1.76 -24.27 4.41
N ALA A 166 -0.88 -25.26 4.53
CA ALA A 166 -0.16 -25.54 5.77
C ALA A 166 1.08 -24.64 5.98
N LEU A 167 1.55 -23.94 4.95
CA LEU A 167 2.83 -23.24 4.91
C LEU A 167 3.98 -24.09 5.44
N ASP A 168 4.02 -25.40 5.08
CA ASP A 168 4.96 -26.38 5.62
C ASP A 168 6.39 -26.08 5.14
N PRO A 169 7.31 -25.67 6.05
CA PRO A 169 8.68 -25.34 5.67
C PRO A 169 9.43 -26.53 5.06
N LYS A 170 9.05 -27.76 5.41
CA LYS A 170 9.69 -28.99 4.88
C LYS A 170 9.37 -29.24 3.40
N GLN A 171 8.34 -28.59 2.87
CA GLN A 171 7.92 -28.73 1.47
C GLN A 171 8.33 -27.52 0.62
N LEU A 172 9.02 -26.54 1.21
CA LEU A 172 9.50 -25.35 0.50
C LEU A 172 10.52 -25.77 -0.58
N PHE A 173 10.22 -25.49 -1.85
CA PHE A 173 10.99 -25.95 -3.01
C PHE A 173 11.27 -27.47 -3.02
N GLY A 174 10.29 -28.26 -2.60
CA GLY A 174 10.47 -29.72 -2.52
C GLY A 174 11.43 -30.17 -1.41
N GLY A 175 11.60 -29.35 -0.36
CA GLY A 175 12.46 -29.68 0.78
C GLY A 175 13.92 -29.25 0.67
N VAL A 176 14.24 -28.45 -0.36
CA VAL A 176 15.64 -27.99 -0.56
C VAL A 176 16.04 -26.94 0.49
N ILE A 177 15.10 -26.14 0.98
CA ILE A 177 15.34 -25.11 1.98
C ILE A 177 14.49 -25.44 3.22
N ASP A 178 15.13 -26.03 4.23
CA ASP A 178 14.48 -26.28 5.53
C ASP A 178 15.34 -25.64 6.64
N LEU A 179 14.82 -24.51 7.19
CA LEU A 179 15.41 -23.80 8.34
C LEU A 179 14.56 -24.03 9.61
N SER A 180 13.75 -25.09 9.67
CA SER A 180 12.91 -25.40 10.85
C SER A 180 13.73 -25.55 12.13
N ASN A 181 14.99 -26.00 12.01
CA ASN A 181 15.89 -26.17 13.15
C ASN A 181 16.58 -24.84 13.55
N ASP A 182 16.58 -23.84 12.67
CA ASP A 182 17.31 -22.57 12.85
C ASP A 182 16.39 -21.36 12.64
N LEU A 183 15.33 -21.26 13.45
CA LEU A 183 14.36 -20.15 13.37
C LEU A 183 15.00 -18.77 13.53
N MET A 184 16.09 -18.67 14.27
CA MET A 184 16.86 -17.44 14.40
C MET A 184 17.48 -17.03 13.07
N LEU A 185 18.02 -17.98 12.32
CA LEU A 185 18.59 -17.73 10.99
C LEU A 185 17.48 -17.35 10.00
N ALA A 186 16.35 -18.06 9.99
CA ALA A 186 15.21 -17.74 9.16
C ALA A 186 14.69 -16.32 9.43
N SER A 187 14.54 -15.95 10.70
CA SER A 187 14.08 -14.60 11.09
C SER A 187 15.07 -13.51 10.69
N LEU A 188 16.36 -13.74 10.85
CA LEU A 188 17.41 -12.79 10.46
C LEU A 188 17.44 -12.57 8.94
N LEU A 189 17.41 -13.65 8.15
CA LEU A 189 17.37 -13.56 6.69
C LEU A 189 16.08 -12.86 6.21
N GLY A 190 14.94 -13.23 6.78
CA GLY A 190 13.67 -12.57 6.50
C GLY A 190 13.71 -11.08 6.81
N ALA A 191 14.20 -10.69 7.99
CA ALA A 191 14.30 -9.30 8.42
C ALA A 191 15.22 -8.48 7.50
N VAL A 192 16.38 -9.03 7.11
CA VAL A 192 17.32 -8.36 6.18
C VAL A 192 16.67 -8.15 4.82
N LEU A 193 16.04 -9.17 4.24
CA LEU A 193 15.39 -9.06 2.93
C LEU A 193 14.21 -8.08 2.96
N ILE A 194 13.35 -8.18 3.97
CA ILE A 194 12.22 -7.26 4.13
C ILE A 194 12.72 -5.83 4.32
N GLY A 195 13.72 -5.62 5.17
CA GLY A 195 14.31 -4.29 5.42
C GLY A 195 14.94 -3.68 4.17
N LEU A 196 15.69 -4.46 3.38
CA LEU A 196 16.25 -4.01 2.11
C LEU A 196 15.16 -3.68 1.10
N GLY A 197 14.13 -4.53 0.98
CA GLY A 197 13.02 -4.32 0.07
C GLY A 197 12.23 -3.05 0.40
N VAL A 198 11.82 -2.89 1.66
CA VAL A 198 11.14 -1.68 2.16
C VAL A 198 12.01 -0.44 1.96
N GLY A 199 13.31 -0.53 2.31
CA GLY A 199 14.26 0.58 2.15
C GLY A 199 14.37 1.07 0.69
N LEU A 200 14.40 0.14 -0.28
CA LEU A 200 14.41 0.49 -1.71
C LEU A 200 13.12 1.18 -2.14
N VAL A 201 11.97 0.72 -1.68
CA VAL A 201 10.67 1.32 -1.99
C VAL A 201 10.56 2.73 -1.39
N LEU A 202 10.90 2.90 -0.11
CA LEU A 202 10.88 4.18 0.58
C LEU A 202 11.85 5.20 -0.04
N ARG A 203 13.05 4.77 -0.45
CA ARG A 203 14.03 5.62 -1.15
C ARG A 203 13.45 6.23 -2.43
N ASN A 204 12.53 5.53 -3.10
CA ASN A 204 11.87 6.00 -4.31
C ASN A 204 10.54 6.74 -4.02
N GLN A 205 10.34 7.19 -2.79
CA GLN A 205 9.15 7.94 -2.35
C GLN A 205 7.84 7.18 -2.60
N ALA A 206 7.88 5.86 -2.43
CA ALA A 206 6.72 4.99 -2.44
C ALA A 206 6.62 4.24 -1.11
N THR A 207 5.47 3.69 -0.79
CA THR A 207 5.28 2.76 0.33
C THR A 207 4.59 1.50 -0.18
N THR A 208 4.82 0.39 0.50
CA THR A 208 4.19 -0.90 0.17
C THR A 208 2.77 -1.04 0.71
N GLY A 209 2.21 0.05 1.24
CA GLY A 209 0.90 0.02 1.91
C GLY A 209 1.03 -0.28 3.41
N GLY A 210 0.00 -0.91 3.95
CA GLY A 210 0.01 -1.41 5.32
C GLY A 210 0.11 -0.33 6.40
N THR A 211 0.88 -0.64 7.44
CA THR A 211 1.08 0.25 8.59
C THR A 211 1.79 1.56 8.26
N ASP A 212 2.51 1.63 7.13
CA ASP A 212 3.17 2.87 6.68
C ASP A 212 2.13 3.97 6.40
N ILE A 213 0.96 3.58 5.89
CA ILE A 213 -0.15 4.51 5.67
C ILE A 213 -0.65 5.07 7.02
N ILE A 214 -0.73 4.22 8.05
CA ILE A 214 -1.12 4.64 9.39
C ILE A 214 -0.09 5.63 9.96
N ALA A 215 1.20 5.35 9.78
CA ALA A 215 2.27 6.26 10.17
C ALA A 215 2.16 7.63 9.46
N MET A 216 1.82 7.64 8.17
CA MET A 216 1.56 8.87 7.42
C MET A 216 0.35 9.65 7.96
N TYR A 217 -0.72 8.95 8.40
CA TYR A 217 -1.86 9.58 9.07
C TYR A 217 -1.43 10.25 10.38
N LEU A 218 -0.71 9.51 11.24
CA LEU A 218 -0.21 10.06 12.50
C LEU A 218 0.66 11.30 12.27
N GLN A 219 1.58 11.25 11.31
CA GLN A 219 2.42 12.39 10.96
C GLN A 219 1.61 13.60 10.48
N LYS A 220 0.49 13.38 9.78
CA LYS A 220 -0.36 14.47 9.27
C LYS A 220 -1.22 15.11 10.36
N PHE A 221 -1.72 14.30 11.30
CA PHE A 221 -2.68 14.75 12.31
C PHE A 221 -2.04 15.08 13.66
N ALA A 222 -0.82 14.58 13.95
CA ALA A 222 -0.07 14.85 15.18
C ALA A 222 0.80 16.12 15.13
N LYS A 223 0.74 16.89 14.03
CA LYS A 223 1.34 18.23 13.88
C LYS A 223 0.31 19.29 14.30
#